data_c8eb075c67f40b9c04f10f1e432dfa22
#
_entry.id   c8eb075c67f40b9c04f10f1e432dfa22
#
_cell.length_a   1.000
_cell.length_b   1.000
_cell.length_c   1.000
_cell.angle_alpha   90.00
_cell.angle_beta   90.00
_cell.angle_gamma   90.00
#
_symmetry.space_group_name_H-M   'P 1'
#
loop_
_entity.id
_entity.type
_entity.pdbx_description
1 polymer ?
#
loop_
_entity_poly.entity_id
_entity_poly.type
_entity_poly.pdbx_seq_one_letter_code
_entity_poly.pdbx_strand_id
1 'polypeptide(L)'
;MKIFSINVISIFGYLIIGVFFPLLWFQGMRLKREVPRLPTPGDSPYGICKGKDKEFNILGLGESPMAGVGIAKHAFTLTGLTAVRLNKLLGCSVNWKILAESGLSLKNLNKLIREQSYENTDLVLVSMGGNDVFQLTPPWVWKNNINTCVKLLFQNYKKPLILFSPVPPVGRFPAIPNPLRIAFGFWEFLLQASLAQAINSMDNAYLLDERFPDGKEYYLEDGIHPSPLAYDPWSEKLAIMTVKVLNQKKLGID
;
A
#
# COMPACT_ATOMS: atom_id res chain seq x y z
N MET A 1 -4.86 11.55 -17.69
CA MET A 1 -6.11 10.90 -18.21
C MET A 1 -7.29 11.41 -17.41
N LYS A 2 -8.38 11.89 -18.05
CA LYS A 2 -9.55 12.43 -17.34
C LYS A 2 -10.35 11.30 -16.66
N ILE A 3 -11.01 11.57 -15.51
CA ILE A 3 -11.79 10.56 -14.73
C ILE A 3 -12.82 9.82 -15.61
N PHE A 4 -13.50 10.56 -16.46
CA PHE A 4 -14.49 9.97 -17.36
C PHE A 4 -13.89 8.90 -18.28
N SER A 5 -12.66 9.09 -18.76
CA SER A 5 -11.99 8.10 -19.62
C SER A 5 -11.61 6.81 -18.88
N ILE A 6 -11.21 6.90 -17.58
CA ILE A 6 -10.87 5.69 -16.79
C ILE A 6 -12.10 4.79 -16.61
N ASN A 7 -13.25 5.38 -16.28
CA ASN A 7 -14.47 4.61 -16.07
C ASN A 7 -14.96 3.95 -17.36
N VAL A 8 -14.91 4.66 -18.49
CA VAL A 8 -15.26 4.10 -19.80
C VAL A 8 -14.32 2.96 -20.19
N ILE A 9 -13.01 3.16 -20.03
CA ILE A 9 -12.00 2.13 -20.31
C ILE A 9 -12.21 0.90 -19.41
N SER A 10 -12.59 1.08 -18.14
CA SER A 10 -12.86 -0.05 -17.25
C SER A 10 -14.09 -0.86 -17.64
N ILE A 11 -15.14 -0.23 -18.20
CA ILE A 11 -16.31 -0.93 -18.72
C ILE A 11 -15.91 -1.84 -19.89
N PHE A 12 -15.11 -1.35 -20.83
CA PHE A 12 -14.55 -2.19 -21.90
C PHE A 12 -13.67 -3.31 -21.37
N GLY A 13 -12.86 -3.02 -20.32
CA GLY A 13 -12.07 -4.03 -19.63
C GLY A 13 -12.93 -5.15 -19.06
N TYR A 14 -14.05 -4.84 -18.40
CA TYR A 14 -14.99 -5.86 -17.93
C TYR A 14 -15.58 -6.70 -19.04
N LEU A 15 -15.94 -6.11 -20.19
CA LEU A 15 -16.44 -6.87 -21.33
C LEU A 15 -15.40 -7.87 -21.83
N ILE A 16 -14.14 -7.46 -21.98
CA ILE A 16 -13.04 -8.33 -22.40
C ILE A 16 -12.81 -9.44 -21.36
N ILE A 17 -12.72 -9.09 -20.07
CA ILE A 17 -12.57 -10.06 -18.99
C ILE A 17 -13.74 -11.04 -18.98
N GLY A 18 -14.96 -10.58 -19.24
CA GLY A 18 -16.17 -11.42 -19.34
C GLY A 18 -16.08 -12.49 -20.42
N VAL A 19 -15.56 -12.14 -21.60
CA VAL A 19 -15.34 -13.09 -22.70
C VAL A 19 -14.34 -14.19 -22.31
N PHE A 20 -13.25 -13.81 -21.60
CA PHE A 20 -12.21 -14.75 -21.18
C PHE A 20 -12.44 -15.32 -19.77
N PHE A 21 -13.58 -15.01 -19.13
CA PHE A 21 -13.87 -15.37 -17.75
C PHE A 21 -13.63 -16.84 -17.40
N PRO A 22 -14.09 -17.84 -18.17
CA PRO A 22 -13.87 -19.24 -17.82
C PRO A 22 -12.37 -19.60 -17.69
N LEU A 23 -11.55 -19.12 -18.61
CA LEU A 23 -10.10 -19.33 -18.59
C LEU A 23 -9.44 -18.61 -17.41
N LEU A 24 -9.76 -17.34 -17.21
CA LEU A 24 -9.21 -16.52 -16.12
C LEU A 24 -9.62 -17.08 -14.75
N TRP A 25 -10.85 -17.52 -14.61
CA TRP A 25 -11.36 -18.19 -13.42
C TRP A 25 -10.59 -19.47 -13.11
N PHE A 26 -10.39 -20.34 -14.10
CA PHE A 26 -9.63 -21.56 -13.93
C PHE A 26 -8.19 -21.28 -13.50
N GLN A 27 -7.52 -20.31 -14.13
CA GLN A 27 -6.17 -19.88 -13.76
C GLN A 27 -6.15 -19.30 -12.33
N GLY A 28 -7.12 -18.49 -11.94
CA GLY A 28 -7.23 -17.94 -10.59
C GLY A 28 -7.44 -19.01 -9.52
N MET A 29 -8.29 -20.01 -9.80
CA MET A 29 -8.52 -21.15 -8.91
C MET A 29 -7.28 -22.02 -8.74
N ARG A 30 -6.52 -22.20 -9.82
CA ARG A 30 -5.25 -22.93 -9.82
C ARG A 30 -4.21 -22.16 -9.01
N LEU A 31 -4.04 -20.87 -9.26
CA LEU A 31 -3.14 -19.98 -8.53
C LEU A 31 -3.40 -20.03 -7.02
N LYS A 32 -4.67 -19.91 -6.61
CA LYS A 32 -5.07 -19.98 -5.20
C LYS A 32 -4.70 -21.28 -4.50
N ARG A 33 -4.61 -22.40 -5.25
CA ARG A 33 -4.22 -23.72 -4.72
C ARG A 33 -2.71 -23.93 -4.70
N GLU A 34 -1.99 -23.39 -5.69
CA GLU A 34 -0.56 -23.62 -5.89
C GLU A 34 0.33 -22.65 -5.12
N VAL A 35 -0.14 -21.41 -4.89
CA VAL A 35 0.63 -20.42 -4.15
C VAL A 35 0.69 -20.79 -2.66
N PRO A 36 1.90 -20.96 -2.09
CA PRO A 36 2.05 -21.28 -0.68
C PRO A 36 1.56 -20.11 0.19
N ARG A 37 0.98 -20.45 1.33
CA ARG A 37 0.56 -19.45 2.32
C ARG A 37 1.70 -19.19 3.28
N LEU A 38 2.31 -18.03 3.16
CA LEU A 38 3.38 -17.60 4.05
C LEU A 38 2.78 -17.00 5.34
N PRO A 39 3.42 -17.23 6.50
CA PRO A 39 2.97 -16.64 7.76
C PRO A 39 3.28 -15.15 7.83
N THR A 40 2.54 -14.44 8.68
CA THR A 40 2.92 -13.11 9.16
C THR A 40 3.84 -13.21 10.36
N PRO A 41 4.61 -12.16 10.71
CA PRO A 41 5.43 -12.16 11.92
C PRO A 41 4.61 -12.45 13.19
N GLY A 42 5.19 -13.21 14.12
CA GLY A 42 4.53 -13.56 15.38
C GLY A 42 4.83 -12.61 16.53
N ASP A 43 5.65 -11.57 16.31
CA ASP A 43 5.98 -10.54 17.28
C ASP A 43 4.96 -9.39 17.31
N SER A 44 5.14 -8.43 18.20
CA SER A 44 4.24 -7.29 18.33
C SER A 44 4.28 -6.39 17.09
N PRO A 45 3.11 -5.96 16.55
CA PRO A 45 3.03 -5.10 15.38
C PRO A 45 3.29 -3.62 15.71
N TYR A 46 4.15 -3.36 16.67
CA TYR A 46 4.57 -2.02 17.09
C TYR A 46 5.98 -2.05 17.67
N GLY A 47 6.62 -0.90 17.72
CA GLY A 47 7.96 -0.76 18.30
C GLY A 47 8.41 0.68 18.37
N ILE A 48 9.63 0.87 18.88
CA ILE A 48 10.27 2.17 19.05
C ILE A 48 11.73 2.12 18.58
N CYS A 49 12.12 3.12 17.80
CA CYS A 49 13.51 3.46 17.51
C CYS A 49 13.89 4.64 18.41
N LYS A 50 14.71 4.38 19.45
CA LYS A 50 15.09 5.42 20.44
C LYS A 50 15.95 6.51 19.80
N GLY A 51 15.70 7.76 20.14
CA GLY A 51 16.41 8.96 19.71
C GLY A 51 16.36 10.04 20.79
N LYS A 52 16.65 11.32 20.42
CA LYS A 52 16.65 12.46 21.35
C LYS A 52 15.23 13.04 21.52
N ASP A 53 14.98 13.65 22.63
CA ASP A 53 13.91 14.51 23.19
C ASP A 53 12.54 14.69 22.50
N LYS A 54 12.38 14.38 21.22
CA LYS A 54 11.12 14.47 20.49
C LYS A 54 10.67 13.08 20.04
N GLU A 55 9.37 12.91 19.96
CA GLU A 55 8.76 11.71 19.42
C GLU A 55 8.11 11.99 18.08
N PHE A 56 8.22 11.03 17.17
CA PHE A 56 7.56 11.00 15.87
C PHE A 56 6.82 9.68 15.75
N ASN A 57 5.52 9.73 15.48
CA ASN A 57 4.63 8.57 15.54
C ASN A 57 4.17 8.16 14.14
N ILE A 58 4.41 6.90 13.78
CA ILE A 58 4.08 6.32 12.48
C ILE A 58 2.98 5.26 12.64
N LEU A 59 1.96 5.33 11.81
CA LEU A 59 0.97 4.29 11.62
C LEU A 59 1.12 3.68 10.22
N GLY A 60 1.42 2.40 10.13
CA GLY A 60 1.36 1.62 8.90
C GLY A 60 -0.01 1.00 8.70
N LEU A 61 -0.67 1.29 7.60
CA LEU A 61 -1.98 0.76 7.21
C LEU A 61 -1.86 -0.04 5.92
N GLY A 62 -2.44 -1.22 5.87
CA GLY A 62 -2.38 -1.93 4.61
C GLY A 62 -2.83 -3.37 4.58
N GLU A 63 -2.46 -4.00 3.48
CA GLU A 63 -2.66 -5.41 3.21
C GLU A 63 -1.38 -6.24 3.48
N SER A 64 -1.24 -7.39 2.87
CA SER A 64 -0.18 -8.35 3.17
C SER A 64 1.26 -7.80 3.17
N PRO A 65 1.70 -6.89 2.28
CA PRO A 65 3.04 -6.31 2.39
C PRO A 65 3.24 -5.49 3.67
N MET A 66 2.22 -4.76 4.10
CA MET A 66 2.27 -3.99 5.33
C MET A 66 2.20 -4.89 6.56
N ALA A 67 1.41 -5.98 6.51
CA ALA A 67 1.33 -7.00 7.56
C ALA A 67 2.61 -7.85 7.66
N GLY A 68 3.51 -7.77 6.66
CA GLY A 68 4.79 -8.47 6.68
C GLY A 68 4.69 -9.97 6.38
N VAL A 69 3.77 -10.36 5.48
CA VAL A 69 3.67 -11.77 5.04
C VAL A 69 5.03 -12.28 4.56
N GLY A 70 5.51 -13.41 5.13
CA GLY A 70 6.81 -14.02 4.84
C GLY A 70 8.02 -13.32 5.45
N ILE A 71 7.82 -12.29 6.28
CA ILE A 71 8.88 -11.57 7.00
C ILE A 71 8.98 -12.06 8.44
N ALA A 72 10.19 -12.21 8.94
CA ALA A 72 10.43 -12.83 10.25
C ALA A 72 9.98 -11.97 11.45
N LYS A 73 10.06 -10.63 11.34
CA LYS A 73 9.70 -9.68 12.42
C LYS A 73 9.08 -8.42 11.85
N HIS A 74 8.14 -7.83 12.58
CA HIS A 74 7.50 -6.55 12.17
C HIS A 74 8.50 -5.39 12.05
N ALA A 75 9.60 -5.41 12.78
CA ALA A 75 10.67 -4.42 12.63
C ALA A 75 11.34 -4.44 11.24
N PHE A 76 11.23 -5.53 10.50
CA PHE A 76 11.79 -5.67 9.15
C PHE A 76 10.74 -5.47 8.04
N THR A 77 9.53 -5.10 8.40
CA THR A 77 8.48 -4.70 7.43
C THR A 77 8.67 -3.27 6.97
N LEU A 78 7.84 -2.85 6.02
CA LEU A 78 7.88 -1.50 5.45
C LEU A 78 7.84 -0.40 6.53
N THR A 79 6.92 -0.53 7.50
CA THR A 79 6.78 0.46 8.58
C THR A 79 7.98 0.47 9.52
N GLY A 80 8.45 -0.69 9.98
CA GLY A 80 9.58 -0.79 10.88
C GLY A 80 10.89 -0.27 10.28
N LEU A 81 11.18 -0.64 9.02
CA LEU A 81 12.34 -0.14 8.29
C LEU A 81 12.26 1.37 8.02
N THR A 82 11.08 1.89 7.67
CA THR A 82 10.88 3.35 7.51
C THR A 82 11.12 4.08 8.84
N ALA A 83 10.67 3.51 9.95
CA ALA A 83 10.90 4.09 11.28
C ALA A 83 12.40 4.17 11.64
N VAL A 84 13.18 3.13 11.35
CA VAL A 84 14.65 3.13 11.55
C VAL A 84 15.31 4.24 10.73
N ARG A 85 14.88 4.43 9.48
CA ARG A 85 15.43 5.48 8.61
C ARG A 85 15.04 6.88 9.06
N LEU A 86 13.79 7.08 9.44
CA LEU A 86 13.32 8.36 9.96
C LEU A 86 13.97 8.72 11.28
N ASN A 87 14.21 7.76 12.16
CA ASN A 87 14.97 7.98 13.39
C ASN A 87 16.37 8.55 13.09
N LYS A 88 17.08 7.98 12.10
CA LYS A 88 18.39 8.48 11.67
C LYS A 88 18.32 9.88 11.03
N LEU A 89 17.33 10.12 10.17
CA LEU A 89 17.19 11.38 9.42
C LEU A 89 16.69 12.54 10.29
N LEU A 90 15.79 12.26 11.23
CA LEU A 90 15.18 13.28 12.11
C LEU A 90 15.92 13.45 13.44
N GLY A 91 16.73 12.46 13.86
CA GLY A 91 17.46 12.46 15.14
C GLY A 91 16.57 12.34 16.37
N CYS A 92 15.28 12.02 16.21
CA CYS A 92 14.28 11.90 17.29
C CYS A 92 13.88 10.44 17.53
N SER A 93 13.19 10.17 18.64
CA SER A 93 12.55 8.87 18.86
C SER A 93 11.42 8.67 17.85
N VAL A 94 11.32 7.46 17.26
CA VAL A 94 10.26 7.11 16.30
C VAL A 94 9.49 5.92 16.82
N ASN A 95 8.25 6.14 17.21
CA ASN A 95 7.29 5.10 17.54
C ASN A 95 6.59 4.65 16.29
N TRP A 96 6.33 3.36 16.14
CA TRP A 96 5.60 2.84 14.99
C TRP A 96 4.61 1.75 15.40
N LYS A 97 3.49 1.70 14.69
CA LYS A 97 2.43 0.70 14.85
C LYS A 97 1.92 0.29 13.47
N ILE A 98 1.51 -0.96 13.35
CA ILE A 98 0.95 -1.53 12.11
C ILE A 98 -0.49 -1.96 12.38
N LEU A 99 -1.40 -1.56 11.52
CA LEU A 99 -2.77 -2.05 11.41
C LEU A 99 -2.96 -2.57 9.98
N ALA A 100 -2.73 -3.85 9.79
CA ALA A 100 -2.74 -4.48 8.48
C ALA A 100 -3.13 -5.96 8.58
N GLU A 101 -3.80 -6.46 7.55
CA GLU A 101 -4.20 -7.86 7.45
C GLU A 101 -4.00 -8.38 6.02
N SER A 102 -3.56 -9.62 5.88
CA SER A 102 -3.45 -10.28 4.58
C SER A 102 -4.83 -10.48 3.95
N GLY A 103 -4.96 -10.18 2.65
CA GLY A 103 -6.24 -10.31 1.94
C GLY A 103 -7.17 -9.10 2.08
N LEU A 104 -6.77 -8.07 2.82
CA LEU A 104 -7.59 -6.88 3.09
C LEU A 104 -7.77 -6.03 1.83
N SER A 105 -9.01 -5.66 1.51
CA SER A 105 -9.32 -4.61 0.53
C SER A 105 -9.41 -3.24 1.21
N LEU A 106 -9.26 -2.15 0.44
CA LEU A 106 -9.35 -0.79 1.00
C LEU A 106 -10.72 -0.51 1.65
N LYS A 107 -11.80 -1.08 1.11
CA LYS A 107 -13.13 -1.02 1.74
C LYS A 107 -13.13 -1.59 3.15
N ASN A 108 -12.45 -2.72 3.35
CA ASN A 108 -12.38 -3.38 4.66
C ASN A 108 -11.38 -2.67 5.59
N LEU A 109 -10.26 -2.15 5.06
CA LEU A 109 -9.38 -1.28 5.83
C LEU A 109 -10.15 -0.07 6.39
N ASN A 110 -11.02 0.56 5.61
CA ASN A 110 -11.86 1.67 6.07
C ASN A 110 -12.79 1.28 7.23
N LYS A 111 -13.22 0.02 7.31
CA LYS A 111 -13.98 -0.46 8.49
C LYS A 111 -13.07 -0.58 9.71
N LEU A 112 -11.89 -1.18 9.57
CA LEU A 112 -10.92 -1.29 10.65
C LEU A 112 -10.53 0.08 11.21
N ILE A 113 -10.29 1.08 10.34
CA ILE A 113 -9.99 2.45 10.77
C ILE A 113 -11.12 3.05 11.62
N ARG A 114 -12.38 2.75 11.36
CA ARG A 114 -13.50 3.25 12.15
C ARG A 114 -13.60 2.64 13.55
N GLU A 115 -13.13 1.42 13.71
CA GLU A 115 -13.24 0.64 14.95
C GLU A 115 -12.08 0.90 15.92
N GLN A 116 -11.07 1.67 15.52
CA GLN A 116 -9.90 1.95 16.33
C GLN A 116 -10.05 3.27 17.10
N SER A 117 -9.62 3.28 18.35
CA SER A 117 -9.36 4.52 19.09
C SER A 117 -7.92 4.96 18.84
N TYR A 118 -7.69 6.27 18.78
CA TYR A 118 -6.51 6.80 18.12
C TYR A 118 -5.58 7.58 19.05
N GLU A 119 -4.29 7.28 18.91
CA GLU A 119 -3.18 7.98 19.54
C GLU A 119 -2.66 9.09 18.60
N ASN A 120 -1.82 9.97 19.11
CA ASN A 120 -1.14 10.97 18.28
C ASN A 120 -0.35 10.27 17.14
N THR A 121 -0.61 10.68 15.91
CA THR A 121 0.06 10.12 14.71
C THR A 121 0.53 11.28 13.84
N ASP A 122 1.82 11.29 13.50
CA ASP A 122 2.44 12.32 12.66
C ASP A 122 2.44 11.88 11.18
N LEU A 123 2.62 10.58 10.94
CA LEU A 123 2.70 9.98 9.61
C LEU A 123 1.86 8.72 9.53
N VAL A 124 1.04 8.64 8.48
CA VAL A 124 0.34 7.42 8.08
C VAL A 124 0.92 6.92 6.76
N LEU A 125 1.42 5.70 6.76
CA LEU A 125 1.86 4.98 5.56
C LEU A 125 0.73 4.07 5.10
N VAL A 126 0.30 4.17 3.84
CA VAL A 126 -0.78 3.34 3.28
C VAL A 126 -0.25 2.52 2.11
N SER A 127 -0.33 1.19 2.22
CA SER A 127 0.04 0.26 1.13
C SER A 127 -1.12 -0.69 0.85
N MET A 128 -1.86 -0.40 -0.22
CA MET A 128 -3.13 -1.05 -0.58
C MET A 128 -3.28 -1.17 -2.08
N GLY A 129 -4.12 -2.10 -2.51
CA GLY A 129 -4.62 -2.17 -3.87
C GLY A 129 -4.42 -3.52 -4.56
N GLY A 130 -3.50 -4.37 -4.11
CA GLY A 130 -3.30 -5.69 -4.69
C GLY A 130 -4.55 -6.56 -4.61
N ASN A 131 -5.19 -6.61 -3.43
CA ASN A 131 -6.45 -7.32 -3.26
C ASN A 131 -7.61 -6.66 -4.01
N ASP A 132 -7.61 -5.34 -4.15
CA ASP A 132 -8.61 -4.62 -4.95
C ASP A 132 -8.42 -4.92 -6.45
N VAL A 133 -7.18 -5.12 -6.94
CA VAL A 133 -6.90 -5.62 -8.30
C VAL A 133 -7.43 -7.04 -8.46
N PHE A 134 -7.14 -7.96 -7.54
CA PHE A 134 -7.62 -9.35 -7.60
C PHE A 134 -9.15 -9.44 -7.57
N GLN A 135 -9.82 -8.54 -6.86
CA GLN A 135 -11.28 -8.44 -6.80
C GLN A 135 -11.87 -7.67 -7.99
N LEU A 136 -11.04 -7.17 -8.90
CA LEU A 136 -11.46 -6.29 -10.01
C LEU A 136 -12.33 -5.13 -9.50
N THR A 137 -11.94 -4.52 -8.35
CA THR A 137 -12.68 -3.39 -7.78
C THR A 137 -12.83 -2.28 -8.82
N PRO A 138 -14.07 -1.78 -9.11
CA PRO A 138 -14.25 -0.72 -10.08
C PRO A 138 -13.46 0.55 -9.73
N PRO A 139 -12.79 1.22 -10.68
CA PRO A 139 -11.98 2.41 -10.41
C PRO A 139 -12.73 3.53 -9.67
N TRP A 140 -14.02 3.72 -9.92
CA TRP A 140 -14.85 4.70 -9.19
C TRP A 140 -15.12 4.29 -7.74
N VAL A 141 -15.29 2.98 -7.47
CA VAL A 141 -15.46 2.45 -6.11
C VAL A 141 -14.13 2.58 -5.35
N TRP A 142 -13.03 2.22 -6.00
CA TRP A 142 -11.67 2.37 -5.46
C TRP A 142 -11.40 3.82 -5.08
N LYS A 143 -11.66 4.79 -5.96
CA LYS A 143 -11.52 6.22 -5.69
C LYS A 143 -12.36 6.68 -4.50
N ASN A 144 -13.63 6.24 -4.41
CA ASN A 144 -14.49 6.56 -3.28
C ASN A 144 -13.95 6.00 -1.96
N ASN A 145 -13.36 4.80 -1.99
CA ASN A 145 -12.74 4.19 -0.82
C ASN A 145 -11.46 4.95 -0.40
N ILE A 146 -10.66 5.47 -1.34
CA ILE A 146 -9.50 6.34 -1.04
C ILE A 146 -9.97 7.62 -0.36
N ASN A 147 -10.97 8.31 -0.93
CA ASN A 147 -11.54 9.52 -0.34
C ASN A 147 -12.06 9.27 1.08
N THR A 148 -12.73 8.13 1.28
CA THR A 148 -13.24 7.71 2.60
C THR A 148 -12.09 7.45 3.57
N CYS A 149 -11.02 6.76 3.13
CA CYS A 149 -9.85 6.49 3.94
C CYS A 149 -9.21 7.78 4.45
N VAL A 150 -8.88 8.71 3.56
CA VAL A 150 -8.27 9.99 3.94
C VAL A 150 -9.17 10.80 4.85
N LYS A 151 -10.49 10.85 4.59
CA LYS A 151 -11.45 11.52 5.45
C LYS A 151 -11.47 10.93 6.86
N LEU A 152 -11.51 9.61 7.00
CA LEU A 152 -11.46 8.92 8.28
C LEU A 152 -10.18 9.22 9.04
N LEU A 153 -9.04 9.19 8.33
CA LEU A 153 -7.75 9.50 8.93
C LEU A 153 -7.68 10.94 9.45
N PHE A 154 -8.22 11.91 8.72
CA PHE A 154 -8.28 13.31 9.19
C PHE A 154 -9.29 13.53 10.31
N GLN A 155 -10.35 12.72 10.39
CA GLN A 155 -11.30 12.79 11.50
C GLN A 155 -10.74 12.18 12.79
N ASN A 156 -9.96 11.12 12.66
CA ASN A 156 -9.50 10.32 13.79
C ASN A 156 -8.13 10.79 14.30
N TYR A 157 -7.33 11.45 13.46
CA TYR A 157 -6.01 11.97 13.80
C TYR A 157 -5.95 13.48 13.53
N LYS A 158 -5.09 14.20 14.20
CA LYS A 158 -4.92 15.67 14.04
C LYS A 158 -4.23 16.01 12.71
N LYS A 159 -4.85 15.66 11.58
CA LYS A 159 -4.34 15.86 10.21
C LYS A 159 -2.89 15.35 10.02
N PRO A 160 -2.65 14.06 10.14
CA PRO A 160 -1.34 13.49 9.91
C PRO A 160 -0.89 13.70 8.47
N LEU A 161 0.41 13.60 8.23
CA LEU A 161 0.92 13.40 6.88
C LEU A 161 0.53 12.01 6.42
N ILE A 162 -0.10 11.88 5.24
CA ILE A 162 -0.50 10.58 4.68
C ILE A 162 0.34 10.31 3.43
N LEU A 163 1.10 9.21 3.42
CA LEU A 163 1.83 8.73 2.26
C LEU A 163 1.24 7.42 1.76
N PHE A 164 0.75 7.45 0.53
CA PHE A 164 0.33 6.25 -0.19
C PHE A 164 1.50 5.67 -0.98
N SER A 165 1.71 4.38 -0.84
CA SER A 165 2.51 3.61 -1.79
C SER A 165 1.73 3.41 -3.10
N PRO A 166 2.40 3.22 -4.25
CA PRO A 166 1.74 2.79 -5.47
C PRO A 166 0.96 1.50 -5.26
N VAL A 167 -0.03 1.27 -6.10
CA VAL A 167 -0.72 -0.02 -6.18
C VAL A 167 0.33 -1.11 -6.46
N PRO A 168 0.34 -2.23 -5.73
CA PRO A 168 1.28 -3.33 -5.96
C PRO A 168 1.29 -3.76 -7.44
N PRO A 169 2.47 -4.08 -8.01
CA PRO A 169 2.62 -4.37 -9.44
C PRO A 169 2.14 -5.79 -9.79
N VAL A 170 0.83 -6.02 -9.66
CA VAL A 170 0.20 -7.34 -9.82
C VAL A 170 0.45 -7.92 -11.23
N GLY A 171 0.52 -7.06 -12.24
CA GLY A 171 0.88 -7.45 -13.60
C GLY A 171 2.31 -7.93 -13.78
N ARG A 172 3.14 -7.85 -12.74
CA ARG A 172 4.54 -8.33 -12.73
C ARG A 172 4.78 -9.49 -11.75
N PHE A 173 3.77 -9.93 -11.03
CA PHE A 173 3.91 -11.02 -10.07
C PHE A 173 4.32 -12.33 -10.77
N PRO A 174 5.47 -12.93 -10.40
CA PRO A 174 5.97 -14.14 -11.03
C PRO A 174 5.01 -15.33 -11.00
N ALA A 175 4.21 -15.45 -9.94
CA ALA A 175 3.26 -16.54 -9.76
C ALA A 175 2.07 -16.50 -10.73
N ILE A 176 1.73 -15.34 -11.29
CA ILE A 176 0.51 -15.18 -12.08
C ILE A 176 0.77 -15.56 -13.54
N PRO A 177 0.05 -16.55 -14.11
CA PRO A 177 0.20 -16.95 -15.50
C PRO A 177 -0.50 -15.99 -16.46
N ASN A 178 -0.06 -15.96 -17.73
CA ASN A 178 -0.79 -15.33 -18.82
C ASN A 178 -1.97 -16.23 -19.25
N PRO A 179 -3.14 -15.67 -19.64
CA PRO A 179 -3.46 -14.24 -19.78
C PRO A 179 -3.92 -13.54 -18.49
N LEU A 180 -4.09 -14.25 -17.36
CA LEU A 180 -4.58 -13.67 -16.10
C LEU A 180 -3.69 -12.50 -15.63
N ARG A 181 -2.38 -12.63 -15.78
CA ARG A 181 -1.41 -11.56 -15.44
C ARG A 181 -1.63 -10.29 -16.25
N ILE A 182 -1.95 -10.42 -17.54
CA ILE A 182 -2.24 -9.27 -18.41
C ILE A 182 -3.54 -8.57 -17.94
N ALA A 183 -4.58 -9.35 -17.62
CA ALA A 183 -5.85 -8.81 -17.14
C ALA A 183 -5.66 -8.03 -15.82
N PHE A 184 -4.92 -8.60 -14.86
CA PHE A 184 -4.64 -7.92 -13.60
C PHE A 184 -3.70 -6.73 -13.76
N GLY A 185 -2.70 -6.78 -14.65
CA GLY A 185 -1.85 -5.63 -14.95
C GLY A 185 -2.60 -4.46 -15.56
N PHE A 186 -3.59 -4.75 -16.42
CA PHE A 186 -4.49 -3.72 -16.93
C PHE A 186 -5.34 -3.11 -15.80
N TRP A 187 -5.84 -3.94 -14.88
CA TRP A 187 -6.63 -3.45 -13.74
C TRP A 187 -5.80 -2.63 -12.76
N GLU A 188 -4.58 -3.09 -12.45
CA GLU A 188 -3.58 -2.35 -11.68
C GLU A 188 -3.37 -0.94 -12.25
N PHE A 189 -3.16 -0.84 -13.57
CA PHE A 189 -2.99 0.45 -14.24
C PHE A 189 -4.18 1.39 -14.02
N LEU A 190 -5.42 0.88 -14.09
CA LEU A 190 -6.63 1.69 -13.86
C LEU A 190 -6.73 2.14 -12.39
N LEU A 191 -6.45 1.25 -11.43
CA LEU A 191 -6.49 1.59 -10.01
C LEU A 191 -5.36 2.56 -9.65
N GLN A 192 -4.16 2.39 -10.19
CA GLN A 192 -3.04 3.33 -10.00
C GLN A 192 -3.37 4.73 -10.53
N ALA A 193 -3.95 4.82 -11.74
CA ALA A 193 -4.36 6.09 -12.31
C ALA A 193 -5.46 6.77 -11.46
N SER A 194 -6.39 5.98 -10.93
CA SER A 194 -7.44 6.45 -10.02
C SER A 194 -6.87 6.94 -8.68
N LEU A 195 -5.88 6.23 -8.12
CA LEU A 195 -5.18 6.61 -6.90
C LEU A 195 -4.47 7.96 -7.09
N ALA A 196 -3.68 8.08 -8.15
CA ALA A 196 -2.98 9.34 -8.47
C ALA A 196 -3.95 10.51 -8.62
N GLN A 197 -5.09 10.32 -9.30
CA GLN A 197 -6.11 11.36 -9.42
C GLN A 197 -6.77 11.74 -8.09
N ALA A 198 -7.02 10.76 -7.22
CA ALA A 198 -7.60 11.02 -5.92
C ALA A 198 -6.64 11.84 -5.05
N ILE A 199 -5.39 11.38 -4.94
CA ILE A 199 -4.39 12.01 -4.07
C ILE A 199 -4.00 13.41 -4.54
N ASN A 200 -3.85 13.64 -5.86
CA ASN A 200 -3.51 14.96 -6.42
C ASN A 200 -4.56 16.06 -6.12
N SER A 201 -5.74 15.70 -5.64
CA SER A 201 -6.80 16.62 -5.24
C SER A 201 -6.92 16.81 -3.72
N MET A 202 -5.98 16.30 -2.95
CA MET A 202 -6.05 16.28 -1.48
C MET A 202 -4.86 17.00 -0.84
N ASP A 203 -5.14 17.79 0.18
CA ASP A 203 -4.11 18.37 1.03
C ASP A 203 -3.60 17.29 2.02
N ASN A 204 -2.32 17.35 2.37
CA ASN A 204 -1.67 16.43 3.32
C ASN A 204 -1.67 14.94 2.96
N ALA A 205 -2.09 14.57 1.76
CA ALA A 205 -1.98 13.21 1.22
C ALA A 205 -1.08 13.22 -0.02
N TYR A 206 -0.12 12.32 -0.06
CA TYR A 206 0.89 12.25 -1.10
C TYR A 206 1.02 10.83 -1.62
N LEU A 207 1.32 10.69 -2.88
CA LEU A 207 1.59 9.41 -3.52
C LEU A 207 3.09 9.28 -3.76
N LEU A 208 3.69 8.18 -3.33
CA LEU A 208 5.07 7.85 -3.67
C LEU A 208 5.14 7.60 -5.19
N ASP A 209 5.86 8.48 -5.90
CA ASP A 209 6.02 8.38 -7.36
C ASP A 209 7.24 7.53 -7.71
N GLU A 210 7.18 6.27 -7.32
CA GLU A 210 8.25 5.33 -7.63
C GLU A 210 7.72 3.93 -7.89
N ARG A 211 8.33 3.25 -8.86
CA ARG A 211 7.98 1.89 -9.21
C ARG A 211 8.66 0.90 -8.28
N PHE A 212 7.97 -0.18 -7.98
CA PHE A 212 8.55 -1.34 -7.35
C PHE A 212 9.69 -1.89 -8.23
N PRO A 213 10.83 -2.32 -7.65
CA PRO A 213 11.96 -2.83 -8.43
C PRO A 213 11.56 -3.99 -9.35
N ASP A 214 12.23 -4.10 -10.49
CA ASP A 214 12.06 -5.22 -11.41
C ASP A 214 13.02 -6.36 -11.05
N GLY A 215 12.54 -7.61 -11.15
CA GLY A 215 13.32 -8.80 -10.90
C GLY A 215 12.61 -9.78 -9.97
N LYS A 216 12.82 -11.08 -10.19
CA LYS A 216 12.20 -12.14 -9.39
C LYS A 216 12.74 -12.18 -7.96
N GLU A 217 13.94 -11.72 -7.72
CA GLU A 217 14.63 -11.63 -6.43
C GLU A 217 13.93 -10.68 -5.45
N TYR A 218 13.12 -9.75 -5.96
CA TYR A 218 12.32 -8.84 -5.14
C TYR A 218 11.01 -9.45 -4.65
N TYR A 219 10.74 -10.71 -5.02
CA TYR A 219 9.59 -11.47 -4.53
C TYR A 219 10.05 -12.65 -3.68
N LEU A 220 9.22 -13.07 -2.73
CA LEU A 220 9.39 -14.31 -1.99
C LEU A 220 9.13 -15.53 -2.89
N GLU A 221 9.35 -16.71 -2.35
CA GLU A 221 9.16 -17.99 -3.05
C GLU A 221 7.74 -18.20 -3.61
N ASP A 222 6.76 -17.53 -3.03
CA ASP A 222 5.37 -17.56 -3.50
C ASP A 222 5.14 -16.72 -4.77
N GLY A 223 6.12 -15.94 -5.20
CA GLY A 223 6.07 -15.11 -6.40
C GLY A 223 5.02 -13.99 -6.37
N ILE A 224 4.56 -13.59 -5.18
CA ILE A 224 3.54 -12.55 -4.92
C ILE A 224 4.06 -11.50 -3.94
N HIS A 225 4.51 -11.96 -2.76
CA HIS A 225 4.88 -11.06 -1.67
C HIS A 225 6.30 -10.51 -1.85
N PRO A 226 6.55 -9.26 -1.43
CA PRO A 226 7.86 -8.64 -1.50
C PRO A 226 8.89 -9.39 -0.65
N SER A 227 10.09 -9.61 -1.18
CA SER A 227 11.23 -10.11 -0.41
C SER A 227 11.86 -9.01 0.44
N PRO A 228 12.71 -9.35 1.42
CA PRO A 228 13.47 -8.35 2.19
C PRO A 228 14.25 -7.37 1.30
N LEU A 229 14.72 -7.80 0.12
CA LEU A 229 15.41 -6.95 -0.84
C LEU A 229 14.52 -5.83 -1.40
N ALA A 230 13.21 -6.05 -1.48
CA ALA A 230 12.26 -5.04 -1.94
C ALA A 230 11.92 -4.02 -0.85
N TYR A 231 11.82 -4.46 0.40
CA TYR A 231 11.48 -3.58 1.51
C TYR A 231 12.55 -2.51 1.77
N ASP A 232 13.82 -2.84 1.53
CA ASP A 232 14.93 -1.94 1.80
C ASP A 232 14.83 -0.64 0.98
N PRO A 233 14.90 -0.63 -0.36
CA PRO A 233 14.76 0.58 -1.16
C PRO A 233 13.39 1.24 -1.00
N TRP A 234 12.33 0.47 -0.83
CA TRP A 234 10.97 1.01 -0.67
C TRP A 234 10.84 1.85 0.61
N SER A 235 11.33 1.35 1.75
CA SER A 235 11.32 2.09 3.01
C SER A 235 12.24 3.30 2.99
N GLU A 236 13.36 3.26 2.26
CA GLU A 236 14.25 4.40 2.07
C GLU A 236 13.53 5.56 1.38
N LYS A 237 12.84 5.27 0.28
CA LYS A 237 12.09 6.25 -0.49
C LYS A 237 10.95 6.88 0.31
N LEU A 238 10.22 6.09 1.09
CA LEU A 238 9.20 6.60 2.01
C LEU A 238 9.80 7.55 3.06
N ALA A 239 10.94 7.21 3.63
CA ALA A 239 11.61 8.06 4.61
C ALA A 239 12.09 9.38 3.99
N ILE A 240 12.72 9.34 2.82
CA ILE A 240 13.17 10.52 2.08
C ILE A 240 11.98 11.43 1.72
N MET A 241 10.91 10.84 1.18
CA MET A 241 9.71 11.59 0.84
C MET A 241 9.06 12.24 2.07
N THR A 242 9.00 11.52 3.20
CA THR A 242 8.52 12.08 4.47
C THR A 242 9.29 13.33 4.86
N VAL A 243 10.62 13.25 4.89
CA VAL A 243 11.49 14.38 5.27
C VAL A 243 11.33 15.55 4.29
N LYS A 244 11.25 15.27 2.98
CA LYS A 244 11.02 16.29 1.94
C LYS A 244 9.72 17.07 2.20
N VAL A 245 8.60 16.38 2.42
CA VAL A 245 7.30 17.02 2.68
C VAL A 245 7.29 17.80 4.00
N LEU A 246 7.89 17.23 5.07
CA LEU A 246 8.00 17.93 6.35
C LEU A 246 8.80 19.24 6.23
N ASN A 247 9.86 19.26 5.41
CA ASN A 247 10.66 20.46 5.18
C ASN A 247 9.92 21.49 4.34
N GLN A 248 9.17 21.08 3.31
CA GLN A 248 8.32 21.97 2.52
C GLN A 248 7.31 22.70 3.40
N LYS A 249 6.61 21.98 4.27
CA LYS A 249 5.66 22.57 5.23
C LYS A 249 6.29 23.55 6.22
N LYS A 250 7.51 23.27 6.70
CA LYS A 250 8.23 24.20 7.57
C LYS A 250 8.59 25.51 6.87
N LEU A 251 8.82 25.47 5.57
CA LEU A 251 9.16 26.63 4.74
C LEU A 251 7.92 27.38 4.22
N GLY A 252 6.69 26.90 4.50
CA GLY A 252 5.44 27.48 3.99
C GLY A 252 5.30 27.38 2.47
N ILE A 253 5.97 26.42 1.86
CA ILE A 253 5.89 26.13 0.42
C ILE A 253 4.93 24.96 0.26
N ASP A 254 3.62 25.24 0.24
CA ASP A 254 2.55 24.29 -0.08
C ASP A 254 2.12 24.43 -1.54
#